data_451a32fc938107188338cdd25c185605
#
_entry.id   451a32fc938107188338cdd25c185605
#
_cell.length_a   1.000
_cell.length_b   1.000
_cell.length_c   1.000
_cell.angle_alpha   90.00
_cell.angle_beta   90.00
_cell.angle_gamma   90.00
#
_symmetry.space_group_name_H-M   'P 1'
#
loop_
_entity.id
_entity.type
_entity.pdbx_description
1 polymer ?
#
loop_
_entity_poly.entity_id
_entity_poly.type
_entity_poly.pdbx_seq_one_letter_code
_entity_poly.pdbx_strand_id
1 'polypeptide(L)'
;MSGDYKFDTLSLHAGHVPDERHGSRAVPIHQTTSYVFQNTEHAAALYNQELGGHLYTRISNPTVAVLEQRVAALEGGVAATATASGMAALSTALLVLCSQGDHIVSSSRMYGANINLLENTLTRFGITTSFIDPSDLDGIEKAIQPNTKMIFGEVIGNPGLDIMDVEAVGKIAAKAGI
;
A
#
# COMPACT_ATOMS: atom_id res chain seq x y z
N MET A 1 -2.71 -2.45 20.04
CA MET A 1 -1.54 -2.91 20.82
C MET A 1 -0.34 -2.09 20.35
N SER A 2 -0.01 -1.04 21.10
CA SER A 2 1.19 -0.22 20.92
C SER A 2 2.09 -0.48 22.11
N GLY A 3 2.82 -1.56 22.07
CA GLY A 3 3.86 -1.88 23.03
C GLY A 3 5.12 -2.23 22.26
N ASP A 4 6.29 -2.20 22.91
CA ASP A 4 7.61 -2.54 22.35
C ASP A 4 7.73 -4.01 21.94
N TYR A 5 6.75 -4.48 21.14
CA TYR A 5 6.78 -5.84 20.62
C TYR A 5 7.77 -5.96 19.46
N LYS A 6 8.55 -7.04 19.47
CA LYS A 6 9.47 -7.37 18.39
C LYS A 6 8.71 -7.81 17.14
N PHE A 7 9.37 -7.74 16.00
CA PHE A 7 8.81 -8.09 14.69
C PHE A 7 8.12 -9.47 14.69
N ASP A 8 8.74 -10.50 15.28
CA ASP A 8 8.15 -11.84 15.34
C ASP A 8 6.83 -11.89 16.11
N THR A 9 6.73 -11.12 17.20
CA THR A 9 5.47 -11.02 17.97
C THR A 9 4.41 -10.26 17.19
N LEU A 10 4.78 -9.16 16.53
CA LEU A 10 3.87 -8.38 15.68
C LEU A 10 3.35 -9.22 14.50
N SER A 11 4.22 -10.02 13.86
CA SER A 11 3.84 -10.86 12.71
C SER A 11 2.75 -11.89 13.06
N LEU A 12 2.70 -12.33 14.31
CA LEU A 12 1.71 -13.29 14.79
C LEU A 12 0.45 -12.65 15.39
N HIS A 13 0.59 -11.53 16.09
CA HIS A 13 -0.44 -11.04 16.99
C HIS A 13 -0.99 -9.64 16.64
N ALA A 14 -0.27 -8.81 15.89
CA ALA A 14 -0.75 -7.47 15.58
C ALA A 14 -2.08 -7.50 14.81
N GLY A 15 -2.94 -6.54 15.12
CA GLY A 15 -4.25 -6.37 14.47
C GLY A 15 -5.32 -7.39 14.90
N HIS A 16 -4.99 -8.40 15.70
CA HIS A 16 -5.99 -9.38 16.17
C HIS A 16 -6.22 -9.24 17.67
N VAL A 17 -7.49 -9.11 18.02
CA VAL A 17 -8.00 -9.26 19.38
C VAL A 17 -8.97 -10.44 19.38
N PRO A 18 -8.81 -11.44 20.26
CA PRO A 18 -9.75 -12.56 20.36
C PRO A 18 -11.17 -12.03 20.53
N ASP A 19 -12.13 -12.59 19.77
CA ASP A 19 -13.51 -12.15 19.88
C ASP A 19 -14.08 -12.44 21.27
N GLU A 20 -14.84 -11.48 21.81
CA GLU A 20 -15.37 -11.56 23.18
C GLU A 20 -16.39 -12.70 23.35
N ARG A 21 -17.03 -13.13 22.26
CA ARG A 21 -18.11 -14.10 22.28
C ARG A 21 -17.61 -15.55 22.43
N HIS A 22 -16.53 -15.87 21.71
CA HIS A 22 -16.01 -17.24 21.62
C HIS A 22 -14.56 -17.37 22.07
N GLY A 23 -13.85 -16.26 22.24
CA GLY A 23 -12.43 -16.24 22.61
C GLY A 23 -11.53 -16.91 21.56
N SER A 24 -11.91 -16.85 20.29
CA SER A 24 -11.20 -17.50 19.20
C SER A 24 -9.76 -17.01 19.11
N ARG A 25 -8.81 -17.96 19.17
CA ARG A 25 -7.39 -17.64 19.01
C ARG A 25 -7.04 -17.32 17.55
N ALA A 26 -7.65 -18.02 16.60
CA ALA A 26 -7.51 -17.73 15.18
C ALA A 26 -8.40 -16.55 14.78
N VAL A 27 -7.99 -15.80 13.77
CA VAL A 27 -8.82 -14.74 13.20
C VAL A 27 -10.07 -15.37 12.57
N PRO A 28 -11.28 -15.04 13.00
CA PRO A 28 -12.49 -15.54 12.37
C PRO A 28 -12.61 -15.07 10.91
N ILE A 29 -13.16 -15.93 10.05
CA ILE A 29 -13.47 -15.59 8.66
C ILE A 29 -14.89 -15.05 8.58
N HIS A 30 -15.02 -13.74 8.40
CA HIS A 30 -16.32 -13.07 8.24
C HIS A 30 -16.73 -13.06 6.75
N GLN A 31 -17.41 -14.13 6.33
CA GLN A 31 -17.87 -14.30 4.95
C GLN A 31 -19.27 -13.69 4.78
N THR A 32 -19.32 -12.37 4.76
CA THR A 32 -20.57 -11.61 4.61
C THR A 32 -20.36 -10.39 3.72
N THR A 33 -21.41 -9.89 3.08
CA THR A 33 -21.38 -8.65 2.28
C THR A 33 -21.72 -7.42 3.11
N SER A 34 -22.66 -7.53 4.05
CA SER A 34 -23.20 -6.41 4.82
C SER A 34 -23.32 -6.76 6.31
N TYR A 35 -23.52 -5.73 7.12
CA TYR A 35 -23.59 -5.81 8.57
C TYR A 35 -24.90 -5.20 9.07
N VAL A 36 -25.45 -5.73 10.17
CA VAL A 36 -26.68 -5.25 10.78
C VAL A 36 -26.38 -4.07 11.69
N PHE A 37 -27.18 -3.01 11.56
CA PHE A 37 -27.12 -1.86 12.44
C PHE A 37 -28.03 -2.06 13.66
N GLN A 38 -27.68 -1.43 14.77
CA GLN A 38 -28.50 -1.47 15.98
C GLN A 38 -29.79 -0.66 15.81
N ASN A 39 -29.69 0.51 15.17
CA ASN A 39 -30.78 1.44 14.86
C ASN A 39 -30.32 2.42 13.77
N THR A 40 -31.16 3.37 13.40
CA THR A 40 -30.91 4.36 12.35
C THR A 40 -29.78 5.33 12.74
N GLU A 41 -29.73 5.72 14.01
CA GLU A 41 -28.70 6.62 14.55
C GLU A 41 -27.30 5.98 14.46
N HIS A 42 -27.21 4.68 14.83
CA HIS A 42 -25.96 3.91 14.69
C HIS A 42 -25.54 3.81 13.23
N ALA A 43 -26.48 3.56 12.30
CA ALA A 43 -26.17 3.54 10.88
C ALA A 43 -25.64 4.89 10.41
N ALA A 44 -26.30 6.00 10.77
CA ALA A 44 -25.87 7.36 10.40
C ALA A 44 -24.47 7.67 10.90
N ALA A 45 -24.17 7.36 12.16
CA ALA A 45 -22.85 7.61 12.76
C ALA A 45 -21.73 6.81 12.08
N LEU A 46 -21.98 5.56 11.66
CA LEU A 46 -21.04 4.76 10.88
C LEU A 46 -20.82 5.34 9.48
N TYR A 47 -21.89 5.76 8.78
CA TYR A 47 -21.78 6.37 7.45
C TYR A 47 -21.05 7.71 7.48
N ASN A 48 -21.25 8.50 8.53
CA ASN A 48 -20.56 9.77 8.77
C ASN A 48 -19.13 9.59 9.30
N GLN A 49 -18.67 8.35 9.53
CA GLN A 49 -17.34 8.05 10.11
C GLN A 49 -17.15 8.63 11.53
N GLU A 50 -18.23 8.85 12.26
CA GLU A 50 -18.24 9.29 13.66
C GLU A 50 -17.96 8.13 14.62
N LEU A 51 -18.27 6.91 14.17
CA LEU A 51 -17.99 5.65 14.85
C LEU A 51 -17.17 4.71 13.97
N GLY A 52 -16.24 3.98 14.59
CA GLY A 52 -15.56 2.85 13.93
C GLY A 52 -16.51 1.65 13.81
N GLY A 53 -16.40 0.91 12.69
CA GLY A 53 -17.19 -0.30 12.47
C GLY A 53 -17.22 -0.72 11.01
N HIS A 54 -18.02 -1.75 10.74
CA HIS A 54 -18.14 -2.32 9.40
C HIS A 54 -19.54 -2.10 8.84
N LEU A 55 -19.60 -1.64 7.59
CA LEU A 55 -20.83 -1.34 6.87
C LEU A 55 -21.11 -2.38 5.77
N TYR A 56 -20.10 -2.60 4.95
CA TYR A 56 -20.15 -3.41 3.76
C TYR A 56 -18.74 -3.91 3.42
N THR A 57 -18.60 -5.19 3.11
CA THR A 57 -17.29 -5.86 2.96
C THR A 57 -16.38 -5.23 1.89
N ARG A 58 -16.93 -4.62 0.84
CA ARG A 58 -16.14 -3.89 -0.16
C ARG A 58 -15.41 -2.67 0.47
N ILE A 59 -15.98 -2.09 1.53
CA ILE A 59 -15.38 -0.94 2.24
C ILE A 59 -14.47 -1.44 3.36
N SER A 60 -14.98 -2.35 4.20
CA SER A 60 -14.23 -2.92 5.33
C SER A 60 -14.81 -4.27 5.76
N ASN A 61 -13.94 -5.14 6.25
CA ASN A 61 -14.31 -6.45 6.77
C ASN A 61 -13.42 -6.80 7.96
N PRO A 62 -13.95 -7.38 9.07
CA PRO A 62 -13.11 -7.67 10.24
C PRO A 62 -11.92 -8.58 9.96
N THR A 63 -12.06 -9.56 9.07
CA THR A 63 -10.96 -10.44 8.67
C THR A 63 -9.87 -9.67 7.92
N VAL A 64 -10.26 -8.82 6.97
CA VAL A 64 -9.35 -7.98 6.18
C VAL A 64 -8.68 -6.93 7.06
N ALA A 65 -9.42 -6.33 7.98
CA ALA A 65 -8.90 -5.32 8.90
C ALA A 65 -7.73 -5.86 9.77
N VAL A 66 -7.74 -7.15 10.14
CA VAL A 66 -6.61 -7.75 10.86
C VAL A 66 -5.35 -7.79 9.99
N LEU A 67 -5.47 -8.12 8.69
CA LEU A 67 -4.36 -8.09 7.75
C LEU A 67 -3.81 -6.65 7.62
N GLU A 68 -4.69 -5.69 7.38
CA GLU A 68 -4.33 -4.27 7.20
C GLU A 68 -3.59 -3.73 8.43
N GLN A 69 -4.14 -3.94 9.62
CA GLN A 69 -3.52 -3.51 10.87
C GLN A 69 -2.17 -4.20 11.14
N ARG A 70 -2.05 -5.48 10.79
CA ARG A 70 -0.81 -6.24 10.97
C ARG A 70 0.28 -5.75 10.03
N VAL A 71 -0.02 -5.56 8.76
CA VAL A 71 0.94 -5.03 7.79
C VAL A 71 1.36 -3.61 8.18
N ALA A 72 0.42 -2.74 8.56
CA ALA A 72 0.74 -1.41 9.05
C ALA A 72 1.70 -1.44 10.26
N ALA A 73 1.46 -2.35 11.22
CA ALA A 73 2.31 -2.50 12.39
C ALA A 73 3.73 -3.01 12.05
N LEU A 74 3.85 -3.93 11.08
CA LEU A 74 5.13 -4.48 10.63
C LEU A 74 5.95 -3.47 9.83
N GLU A 75 5.30 -2.64 9.02
CA GLU A 75 5.94 -1.63 8.17
C GLU A 75 6.12 -0.27 8.89
N GLY A 76 5.65 -0.14 10.13
CA GLY A 76 5.66 1.14 10.85
C GLY A 76 4.74 2.20 10.23
N GLY A 77 3.76 1.76 9.44
CA GLY A 77 2.78 2.61 8.78
C GLY A 77 1.64 3.04 9.69
N VAL A 78 0.98 4.14 9.34
CA VAL A 78 -0.20 4.66 10.06
C VAL A 78 -1.42 3.76 9.81
N ALA A 79 -1.53 3.24 8.59
CA ALA A 79 -2.59 2.35 8.13
C ALA A 79 -2.14 1.56 6.91
N ALA A 80 -2.91 0.55 6.54
CA ALA A 80 -2.77 -0.18 5.29
C ALA A 80 -4.15 -0.42 4.67
N THR A 81 -4.21 -0.61 3.38
CA THR A 81 -5.41 -0.99 2.63
C THR A 81 -5.12 -2.23 1.81
N ALA A 82 -5.89 -3.28 2.01
CA ALA A 82 -5.78 -4.49 1.21
C ALA A 82 -6.58 -4.37 -0.09
N THR A 83 -6.01 -4.91 -1.15
CA THR A 83 -6.64 -4.97 -2.48
C THR A 83 -6.68 -6.40 -3.01
N ALA A 84 -7.44 -6.64 -4.07
CA ALA A 84 -7.63 -7.97 -4.64
C ALA A 84 -6.36 -8.54 -5.33
N SER A 85 -5.36 -7.71 -5.61
CA SER A 85 -4.10 -8.14 -6.22
C SER A 85 -3.00 -7.09 -6.02
N GLY A 86 -1.72 -7.47 -6.19
CA GLY A 86 -0.60 -6.54 -6.19
C GLY A 86 -0.72 -5.48 -7.30
N MET A 87 -1.22 -5.84 -8.48
CA MET A 87 -1.48 -4.86 -9.55
C MET A 87 -2.56 -3.84 -9.17
N ALA A 88 -3.60 -4.27 -8.44
CA ALA A 88 -4.61 -3.35 -7.93
C ALA A 88 -4.02 -2.42 -6.86
N ALA A 89 -3.15 -2.94 -5.96
CA ALA A 89 -2.44 -2.13 -4.97
C ALA A 89 -1.57 -1.06 -5.66
N LEU A 90 -0.74 -1.47 -6.60
CA LEU A 90 0.13 -0.56 -7.33
C LEU A 90 -0.67 0.49 -8.12
N SER A 91 -1.68 0.06 -8.90
CA SER A 91 -2.50 1.00 -9.68
C SER A 91 -3.20 2.01 -8.78
N THR A 92 -3.73 1.57 -7.63
CA THR A 92 -4.37 2.46 -6.66
C THR A 92 -3.37 3.46 -6.09
N ALA A 93 -2.19 3.01 -5.66
CA ALA A 93 -1.15 3.88 -5.14
C ALA A 93 -0.72 4.96 -6.16
N LEU A 94 -0.47 4.53 -7.40
CA LEU A 94 -0.06 5.45 -8.46
C LEU A 94 -1.13 6.49 -8.79
N LEU A 95 -2.40 6.09 -8.88
CA LEU A 95 -3.52 7.00 -9.19
C LEU A 95 -3.90 7.91 -8.01
N VAL A 96 -3.56 7.55 -6.78
CA VAL A 96 -3.74 8.42 -5.61
C VAL A 96 -2.65 9.47 -5.52
N LEU A 97 -1.40 9.09 -5.85
CA LEU A 97 -0.22 9.94 -5.68
C LEU A 97 0.07 10.82 -6.90
N CYS A 98 -0.36 10.39 -8.10
CA CYS A 98 -0.03 11.05 -9.36
C CYS A 98 -1.30 11.53 -10.10
N SER A 99 -1.18 12.65 -10.76
CA SER A 99 -2.19 13.27 -11.62
C SER A 99 -1.66 13.50 -13.03
N GLN A 100 -2.53 13.93 -13.94
CA GLN A 100 -2.12 14.34 -15.29
C GLN A 100 -1.01 15.40 -15.24
N GLY A 101 0.06 15.17 -15.98
CA GLY A 101 1.24 16.03 -16.03
C GLY A 101 2.33 15.66 -15.05
N ASP A 102 2.09 14.71 -14.13
CA ASP A 102 3.10 14.24 -13.18
C ASP A 102 4.08 13.25 -13.84
N HIS A 103 5.24 13.13 -13.21
CA HIS A 103 6.34 12.27 -13.64
C HIS A 103 6.72 11.28 -12.53
N ILE A 104 7.12 10.08 -12.96
CA ILE A 104 7.62 8.99 -12.10
C ILE A 104 9.03 8.62 -12.57
N VAL A 105 9.97 8.50 -11.64
CA VAL A 105 11.25 7.80 -11.90
C VAL A 105 11.06 6.35 -11.47
N SER A 106 11.36 5.40 -12.34
CA SER A 106 11.11 4.00 -12.05
C SER A 106 12.30 3.11 -12.39
N SER A 107 12.47 2.02 -11.61
CA SER A 107 13.40 0.97 -11.98
C SER A 107 13.03 0.36 -13.34
N SER A 108 14.02 0.09 -14.17
CA SER A 108 13.85 -0.68 -15.42
C SER A 108 13.87 -2.19 -15.21
N ARG A 109 14.15 -2.66 -13.98
CA ARG A 109 14.32 -4.07 -13.61
C ARG A 109 13.18 -4.54 -12.71
N MET A 110 11.97 -4.63 -13.28
CA MET A 110 10.75 -4.96 -12.54
C MET A 110 9.89 -5.98 -13.29
N TYR A 111 8.89 -6.48 -12.60
CA TYR A 111 7.85 -7.31 -13.17
C TYR A 111 7.24 -6.64 -14.42
N GLY A 112 7.16 -7.39 -15.52
CA GLY A 112 6.75 -6.85 -16.82
C GLY A 112 5.39 -6.15 -16.82
N ALA A 113 4.43 -6.59 -15.98
CA ALA A 113 3.14 -5.92 -15.89
C ALA A 113 3.25 -4.54 -15.20
N ASN A 114 4.20 -4.33 -14.28
CA ASN A 114 4.48 -3.03 -13.67
C ASN A 114 5.06 -2.07 -14.72
N ILE A 115 6.02 -2.55 -15.54
CA ILE A 115 6.55 -1.78 -16.67
C ILE A 115 5.42 -1.38 -17.62
N ASN A 116 4.59 -2.35 -18.05
CA ASN A 116 3.48 -2.07 -18.96
C ASN A 116 2.45 -1.08 -18.37
N LEU A 117 2.16 -1.16 -17.08
CA LEU A 117 1.29 -0.20 -16.40
C LEU A 117 1.85 1.21 -16.50
N LEU A 118 3.13 1.39 -16.16
CA LEU A 118 3.82 2.69 -16.16
C LEU A 118 4.01 3.25 -17.58
N GLU A 119 4.47 2.42 -18.50
CA GLU A 119 4.83 2.85 -19.86
C GLU A 119 3.61 3.10 -20.75
N ASN A 120 2.62 2.20 -20.70
CA ASN A 120 1.51 2.21 -21.63
C ASN A 120 0.19 2.71 -21.02
N THR A 121 -0.16 2.23 -19.82
CA THR A 121 -1.46 2.54 -19.23
C THR A 121 -1.48 3.94 -18.66
N LEU A 122 -0.52 4.31 -17.82
CA LEU A 122 -0.49 5.61 -17.16
C LEU A 122 -0.21 6.77 -18.13
N THR A 123 0.51 6.54 -19.21
CA THR A 123 0.71 7.52 -20.28
C THR A 123 -0.61 7.99 -20.89
N ARG A 124 -1.63 7.12 -20.95
CA ARG A 124 -2.99 7.48 -21.42
C ARG A 124 -3.71 8.45 -20.45
N PHE A 125 -3.26 8.52 -19.20
CA PHE A 125 -3.74 9.47 -18.18
C PHE A 125 -2.84 10.71 -18.07
N GLY A 126 -1.84 10.84 -18.97
CA GLY A 126 -0.92 11.97 -18.98
C GLY A 126 0.16 11.92 -17.90
N ILE A 127 0.40 10.75 -17.30
CA ILE A 127 1.50 10.52 -16.35
C ILE A 127 2.67 9.91 -17.12
N THR A 128 3.86 10.46 -16.96
CA THR A 128 5.07 10.03 -17.68
C THR A 128 6.03 9.30 -16.76
N THR A 129 6.85 8.40 -17.32
CA THR A 129 7.80 7.61 -16.53
C THR A 129 9.18 7.58 -17.21
N SER A 130 10.24 7.84 -16.42
CA SER A 130 11.62 7.57 -16.79
C SER A 130 12.10 6.28 -16.16
N PHE A 131 12.56 5.33 -16.98
CA PHE A 131 13.06 4.03 -16.50
C PHE A 131 14.59 4.07 -16.42
N ILE A 132 15.13 3.77 -15.23
CA ILE A 132 16.56 3.81 -14.91
C ILE A 132 16.98 2.45 -14.35
N ASP A 133 18.18 2.02 -14.61
CA ASP A 133 18.74 0.83 -13.96
C ASP A 133 18.82 1.07 -12.45
N PRO A 134 18.30 0.16 -11.60
CA PRO A 134 18.24 0.38 -10.15
C PRO A 134 19.61 0.49 -9.49
N SER A 135 20.69 0.09 -10.16
CA SER A 135 22.06 0.24 -9.69
C SER A 135 22.69 1.60 -10.06
N ASP A 136 22.08 2.35 -10.98
CA ASP A 136 22.55 3.66 -11.41
C ASP A 136 21.92 4.78 -10.56
N LEU A 137 22.46 4.99 -9.36
CA LEU A 137 21.97 6.01 -8.44
C LEU A 137 22.11 7.44 -9.02
N ASP A 138 23.18 7.69 -9.76
CA ASP A 138 23.39 8.98 -10.44
C ASP A 138 22.34 9.20 -11.53
N GLY A 139 22.01 8.16 -12.28
CA GLY A 139 20.96 8.17 -13.29
C GLY A 139 19.59 8.43 -12.67
N ILE A 140 19.30 7.81 -11.53
CA ILE A 140 18.04 8.04 -10.76
C ILE A 140 17.95 9.52 -10.35
N GLU A 141 19.01 10.09 -9.76
CA GLU A 141 19.02 11.50 -9.33
C GLU A 141 18.84 12.46 -10.52
N LYS A 142 19.51 12.21 -11.64
CA LYS A 142 19.43 13.03 -12.86
C LYS A 142 18.08 12.93 -13.58
N ALA A 143 17.36 11.82 -13.41
CA ALA A 143 16.05 11.61 -14.01
C ALA A 143 14.93 12.38 -13.29
N ILE A 144 15.19 12.90 -12.10
CA ILE A 144 14.20 13.69 -11.33
C ILE A 144 13.94 15.02 -12.06
N GLN A 145 12.66 15.29 -12.31
CA GLN A 145 12.13 16.49 -12.96
C GLN A 145 11.34 17.33 -11.95
N PRO A 146 11.05 18.61 -12.24
CA PRO A 146 10.25 19.45 -11.34
C PRO A 146 8.85 18.91 -11.02
N ASN A 147 8.29 18.08 -11.91
CA ASN A 147 7.00 17.42 -11.79
C ASN A 147 7.11 15.95 -11.35
N THR A 148 8.28 15.48 -10.93
CA THR A 148 8.44 14.13 -10.38
C THR A 148 7.71 14.04 -9.02
N LYS A 149 6.87 13.02 -8.86
CA LYS A 149 6.09 12.77 -7.64
C LYS A 149 6.63 11.62 -6.82
N MET A 150 7.31 10.67 -7.45
CA MET A 150 7.80 9.49 -6.74
C MET A 150 8.93 8.80 -7.50
N ILE A 151 9.68 8.00 -6.76
CA ILE A 151 10.58 6.98 -7.30
C ILE A 151 9.95 5.62 -6.97
N PHE A 152 9.81 4.76 -7.97
CA PHE A 152 9.21 3.43 -7.83
C PHE A 152 10.17 2.32 -8.26
N GLY A 153 10.21 1.21 -7.52
CA GLY A 153 11.00 0.04 -7.87
C GLY A 153 10.67 -1.18 -7.01
N GLU A 154 11.24 -2.30 -7.38
CA GLU A 154 11.20 -3.53 -6.61
C GLU A 154 12.53 -3.71 -5.86
N VAL A 155 12.46 -4.11 -4.59
CA VAL A 155 13.67 -4.38 -3.78
C VAL A 155 14.50 -5.48 -4.42
N ILE A 156 13.84 -6.50 -4.97
CA ILE A 156 14.43 -7.58 -5.75
C ILE A 156 13.71 -7.62 -7.09
N GLY A 157 14.41 -7.21 -8.15
CA GLY A 157 13.84 -7.10 -9.49
C GLY A 157 13.45 -8.43 -10.11
N ASN A 158 12.48 -8.41 -11.00
CA ASN A 158 11.96 -9.57 -11.71
C ASN A 158 12.18 -9.38 -13.23
N PRO A 159 12.80 -10.32 -13.97
CA PRO A 159 13.27 -11.65 -13.52
C PRO A 159 14.75 -11.71 -13.12
N GLY A 160 15.50 -10.61 -13.23
CA GLY A 160 16.97 -10.59 -13.12
C GLY A 160 17.49 -10.74 -11.70
N LEU A 161 16.63 -10.59 -10.68
CA LEU A 161 16.99 -10.59 -9.25
C LEU A 161 17.96 -9.46 -8.90
N ASP A 162 17.91 -8.38 -9.65
CA ASP A 162 18.68 -7.16 -9.38
C ASP A 162 18.22 -6.55 -8.05
N ILE A 163 19.16 -6.17 -7.20
CA ILE A 163 18.87 -5.60 -5.88
C ILE A 163 18.92 -4.07 -5.98
N MET A 164 17.83 -3.41 -5.59
CA MET A 164 17.79 -1.96 -5.46
C MET A 164 18.26 -1.54 -4.07
N ASP A 165 19.20 -0.62 -3.99
CA ASP A 165 19.60 0.02 -2.72
C ASP A 165 18.53 1.00 -2.28
N VAL A 166 17.54 0.48 -1.53
CA VAL A 166 16.38 1.24 -1.06
C VAL A 166 16.80 2.40 -0.16
N GLU A 167 17.86 2.23 0.64
CA GLU A 167 18.33 3.29 1.53
C GLU A 167 18.94 4.45 0.73
N ALA A 168 19.78 4.16 -0.26
CA ALA A 168 20.36 5.18 -1.10
C ALA A 168 19.30 5.90 -1.95
N VAL A 169 18.37 5.16 -2.56
CA VAL A 169 17.23 5.72 -3.31
C VAL A 169 16.35 6.58 -2.41
N GLY A 170 16.06 6.13 -1.19
CA GLY A 170 15.30 6.91 -0.20
C GLY A 170 15.96 8.24 0.17
N LYS A 171 17.31 8.27 0.26
CA LYS A 171 18.06 9.52 0.49
C LYS A 171 17.96 10.48 -0.70
N ILE A 172 17.99 9.96 -1.93
CA ILE A 172 17.79 10.75 -3.16
C ILE A 172 16.40 11.35 -3.17
N ALA A 173 15.36 10.54 -2.92
CA ALA A 173 13.97 11.00 -2.86
C ALA A 173 13.77 12.09 -1.79
N ALA A 174 14.25 11.86 -0.57
CA ALA A 174 14.16 12.83 0.53
C ALA A 174 14.86 14.16 0.21
N LYS A 175 16.04 14.12 -0.43
CA LYS A 175 16.78 15.32 -0.90
C LYS A 175 15.99 16.10 -1.93
N ALA A 176 15.24 15.42 -2.80
CA ALA A 176 14.40 16.02 -3.82
C ALA A 176 13.01 16.45 -3.30
N GLY A 177 12.62 16.06 -2.09
CA GLY A 177 11.33 16.36 -1.52
C GLY A 177 10.16 15.53 -2.09
N ILE A 178 10.44 14.32 -2.55
CA ILE A 178 9.49 13.39 -3.18
C ILE A 178 9.46 12.06 -2.44
#